data_6e538c0e3bc6f380f0b5781fb1f911fb
#
_entry.id   6e538c0e3bc6f380f0b5781fb1f911fb
#
_cell.length_a   1.000
_cell.length_b   1.000
_cell.length_c   1.000
_cell.angle_alpha   90.00
_cell.angle_beta   90.00
_cell.angle_gamma   90.00
#
_symmetry.space_group_name_H-M   'P 1'
#
loop_
_entity.id
_entity.type
_entity.pdbx_description
1 polymer ?
#
loop_
_entity_poly.entity_id
_entity_poly.type
_entity_poly.pdbx_seq_one_letter_code
_entity_poly.pdbx_strand_id
1 'polypeptide(L)'
;DGGHNHPTQTLTDLLTIHHEKGRFDNLTLGFCGDLKFGRTVHSLISAMSRYKGTRVALISPEELKLPSYVKKEILERSGVEYAQTTDLEAVMPELDILYMTRVQRERFFNEEDYLRLKDSYILTLDKLAGAKEDLSILHPLPRVNEISVAVDKDPRACYFKQVLYGRYIRMALILKLLELA
;
A
#
# COMPACT_ATOMS: atom_id res chain seq x y z
N ASP A 1 14.34 8.90 9.02
CA ASP A 1 13.89 10.28 9.06
C ASP A 1 12.42 10.36 8.64
N GLY A 2 11.68 11.30 9.19
CA GLY A 2 10.25 11.46 8.93
C GLY A 2 9.89 11.94 7.52
N GLY A 3 10.85 12.33 6.71
CA GLY A 3 10.65 12.79 5.33
C GLY A 3 10.58 11.69 4.30
N HIS A 4 11.35 10.62 4.49
CA HIS A 4 11.51 9.55 3.51
C HIS A 4 10.87 8.22 3.94
N ASN A 5 10.80 7.94 5.23
CA ASN A 5 10.28 6.70 5.76
C ASN A 5 9.12 6.92 6.72
N HIS A 6 8.31 5.87 6.89
CA HIS A 6 7.20 5.86 7.86
C HIS A 6 7.22 4.55 8.68
N PRO A 7 8.19 4.39 9.63
CA PRO A 7 8.40 3.12 10.33
C PRO A 7 7.17 2.61 11.06
N THR A 8 6.46 3.49 11.77
CA THR A 8 5.27 3.08 12.54
C THR A 8 4.11 2.66 11.65
N GLN A 9 3.97 3.22 10.45
CA GLN A 9 2.99 2.75 9.48
C GLN A 9 3.42 1.40 8.89
N THR A 10 4.70 1.23 8.59
CA THR A 10 5.24 -0.05 8.10
C THR A 10 4.97 -1.18 9.09
N LEU A 11 5.20 -0.96 10.38
CA LEU A 11 4.89 -1.94 11.42
C LEU A 11 3.38 -2.23 11.51
N THR A 12 2.55 -1.19 11.34
CA THR A 12 1.08 -1.35 11.26
C THR A 12 0.68 -2.24 10.08
N ASP A 13 1.25 -1.98 8.91
CA ASP A 13 0.96 -2.71 7.68
C ASP A 13 1.41 -4.17 7.81
N LEU A 14 2.63 -4.40 8.32
CA LEU A 14 3.14 -5.75 8.57
C LEU A 14 2.26 -6.53 9.56
N LEU A 15 1.85 -5.92 10.67
CA LEU A 15 0.95 -6.57 11.62
C LEU A 15 -0.40 -6.93 10.95
N THR A 16 -0.93 -6.03 10.13
CA THR A 16 -2.17 -6.28 9.37
C THR A 16 -2.00 -7.44 8.40
N ILE A 17 -0.92 -7.44 7.60
CA ILE A 17 -0.59 -8.50 6.66
C ILE A 17 -0.47 -9.85 7.38
N HIS A 18 0.23 -9.86 8.52
CA HIS A 18 0.37 -11.08 9.32
C HIS A 18 -0.97 -11.62 9.82
N HIS A 19 -1.85 -10.76 10.30
CA HIS A 19 -3.19 -11.18 10.75
C HIS A 19 -4.08 -11.68 9.62
N GLU A 20 -4.07 -11.00 8.47
CA GLU A 20 -4.97 -11.35 7.37
C GLU A 20 -4.43 -12.51 6.52
N LYS A 21 -3.10 -12.70 6.43
CA LYS A 21 -2.48 -13.74 5.58
C LYS A 21 -1.77 -14.86 6.33
N GLY A 22 -1.45 -14.70 7.61
CA GLY A 22 -0.71 -15.68 8.41
C GLY A 22 0.75 -15.89 7.97
N ARG A 23 1.21 -15.14 6.95
CA ARG A 23 2.54 -15.27 6.36
C ARG A 23 3.01 -13.95 5.76
N PHE A 24 4.30 -13.87 5.45
CA PHE A 24 4.89 -12.79 4.66
C PHE A 24 5.46 -13.27 3.32
N ASP A 25 5.85 -14.54 3.25
CA ASP A 25 6.42 -15.14 2.04
C ASP A 25 5.36 -15.41 0.97
N ASN A 26 5.77 -15.39 -0.30
CA ASN A 26 4.95 -15.73 -1.47
C ASN A 26 3.65 -14.91 -1.55
N LEU A 27 3.76 -13.60 -1.35
CA LEU A 27 2.65 -12.66 -1.49
C LEU A 27 2.87 -11.76 -2.70
N THR A 28 1.78 -11.49 -3.43
CA THR A 28 1.72 -10.50 -4.49
C THR A 28 1.04 -9.24 -3.97
N LEU A 29 1.79 -8.13 -3.90
CA LEU A 29 1.29 -6.85 -3.41
C LEU A 29 1.09 -5.87 -4.56
N GLY A 30 -0.13 -5.35 -4.71
CA GLY A 30 -0.44 -4.23 -5.58
C GLY A 30 -0.39 -2.92 -4.80
N PHE A 31 0.41 -1.95 -5.27
CA PHE A 31 0.42 -0.59 -4.75
C PHE A 31 -0.24 0.33 -5.77
N CYS A 32 -1.33 0.99 -5.40
CA CYS A 32 -2.14 1.77 -6.32
C CYS A 32 -2.32 3.22 -5.86
N GLY A 33 -2.06 4.17 -6.77
CA GLY A 33 -2.24 5.60 -6.57
C GLY A 33 -0.96 6.42 -6.66
N ASP A 34 -0.64 7.19 -5.62
CA ASP A 34 0.57 8.02 -5.56
C ASP A 34 1.77 7.21 -5.07
N LEU A 35 2.52 6.64 -6.01
CA LEU A 35 3.75 5.91 -5.69
C LEU A 35 4.99 6.80 -5.67
N LYS A 36 4.89 8.03 -6.19
CA LYS A 36 6.00 8.97 -6.27
C LYS A 36 6.33 9.59 -4.91
N PHE A 37 5.32 10.05 -4.19
CA PHE A 37 5.45 10.77 -2.93
C PHE A 37 5.04 9.92 -1.72
N GLY A 38 4.53 8.72 -1.96
CA GLY A 38 4.00 7.80 -0.96
C GLY A 38 5.09 7.16 -0.09
N ARG A 39 5.62 7.85 0.92
CA ARG A 39 6.62 7.28 1.84
C ARG A 39 6.15 6.00 2.55
N THR A 40 4.85 5.81 2.75
CA THR A 40 4.29 4.56 3.28
C THR A 40 4.47 3.41 2.31
N VAL A 41 4.27 3.67 1.00
CA VAL A 41 4.52 2.72 -0.09
C VAL A 41 6.00 2.32 -0.11
N HIS A 42 6.92 3.30 -0.15
CA HIS A 42 8.35 3.05 -0.20
C HIS A 42 8.82 2.20 0.99
N SER A 43 8.33 2.53 2.18
CA SER A 43 8.69 1.82 3.40
C SER A 43 8.13 0.40 3.44
N LEU A 44 6.90 0.17 2.98
CA LEU A 44 6.31 -1.17 2.94
C LEU A 44 6.97 -2.03 1.85
N ILE A 45 7.26 -1.48 0.67
CA ILE A 45 8.04 -2.18 -0.36
C ILE A 45 9.39 -2.63 0.22
N SER A 46 10.10 -1.74 0.90
CA SER A 46 11.40 -2.06 1.53
C SER A 46 11.29 -3.14 2.61
N ALA A 47 10.21 -3.17 3.38
CA ALA A 47 9.99 -4.19 4.38
C ALA A 47 9.68 -5.54 3.75
N MET A 48 8.77 -5.56 2.76
CA MET A 48 8.31 -6.78 2.11
C MET A 48 9.37 -7.40 1.19
N SER A 49 10.29 -6.61 0.66
CA SER A 49 11.41 -7.11 -0.17
C SER A 49 12.37 -8.04 0.56
N ARG A 50 12.25 -8.17 1.88
CA ARG A 50 13.05 -9.10 2.70
C ARG A 50 12.48 -10.51 2.74
N TYR A 51 11.25 -10.70 2.29
CA TYR A 51 10.54 -11.98 2.34
C TYR A 51 10.59 -12.69 0.99
N LYS A 52 10.73 -14.02 1.03
CA LYS A 52 10.89 -14.82 -0.18
C LYS A 52 9.62 -14.86 -1.02
N GLY A 53 9.77 -14.84 -2.34
CA GLY A 53 8.66 -14.98 -3.28
C GLY A 53 7.70 -13.80 -3.27
N THR A 54 8.09 -12.65 -2.71
CA THR A 54 7.34 -11.40 -2.83
C THR A 54 7.34 -10.93 -4.28
N ARG A 55 6.16 -10.59 -4.79
CA ARG A 55 5.96 -9.94 -6.10
C ARG A 55 5.25 -8.62 -5.90
N VAL A 56 5.56 -7.63 -6.74
CA VAL A 56 5.02 -6.27 -6.60
C VAL A 56 4.42 -5.79 -7.92
N ALA A 57 3.15 -5.37 -7.87
CA ALA A 57 2.49 -4.64 -8.94
C ALA A 57 2.43 -3.15 -8.58
N LEU A 58 3.03 -2.30 -9.41
CA LEU A 58 3.07 -0.85 -9.25
C LEU A 58 2.04 -0.21 -10.19
N ILE A 59 0.92 0.25 -9.62
CA ILE A 59 -0.23 0.74 -10.36
C ILE A 59 -0.34 2.25 -10.16
N SER A 60 0.00 3.03 -11.17
CA SER A 60 -0.03 4.50 -11.07
C SER A 60 -0.08 5.18 -12.42
N PRO A 61 -0.60 6.42 -12.50
CA PRO A 61 -0.37 7.28 -13.64
C PRO A 61 1.12 7.50 -13.88
N GLU A 62 1.51 7.88 -15.11
CA GLU A 62 2.91 8.11 -15.48
C GLU A 62 3.61 9.09 -14.53
N GLU A 63 2.92 10.16 -14.17
CA GLU A 63 3.45 11.25 -13.36
C GLU A 63 3.65 10.88 -11.88
N LEU A 64 2.96 9.83 -11.42
CA LEU A 64 3.00 9.35 -10.03
C LEU A 64 3.72 8.00 -9.87
N LYS A 65 4.50 7.60 -10.87
CA LYS A 65 5.30 6.37 -10.81
C LYS A 65 6.30 6.35 -9.67
N LEU A 66 6.57 5.15 -9.20
CA LEU A 66 7.61 4.90 -8.21
C LEU A 66 8.95 5.46 -8.71
N PRO A 67 9.66 6.26 -7.89
CA PRO A 67 10.95 6.84 -8.27
C PRO A 67 11.98 5.78 -8.65
N SER A 68 12.81 6.09 -9.64
CA SER A 68 13.83 5.16 -10.15
C SER A 68 14.85 4.73 -9.09
N TYR A 69 15.17 5.61 -8.13
CA TYR A 69 16.07 5.25 -7.03
C TYR A 69 15.45 4.18 -6.11
N VAL A 70 14.15 4.26 -5.82
CA VAL A 70 13.46 3.24 -5.01
C VAL A 70 13.44 1.89 -5.74
N LYS A 71 13.17 1.90 -7.05
CA LYS A 71 13.23 0.68 -7.87
C LYS A 71 14.59 0.02 -7.81
N LYS A 72 15.65 0.78 -8.10
CA LYS A 72 17.02 0.28 -8.15
C LYS A 72 17.53 -0.19 -6.79
N GLU A 73 17.36 0.62 -5.76
CA GLU A 73 17.94 0.36 -4.45
C GLU A 73 17.18 -0.67 -3.63
N ILE A 74 15.88 -0.84 -3.89
CA ILE A 74 15.04 -1.77 -3.12
C ILE A 74 14.65 -2.97 -3.97
N LEU A 75 13.88 -2.80 -5.05
CA LEU A 75 13.33 -3.92 -5.80
C LEU A 75 14.41 -4.69 -6.57
N GLU A 76 15.20 -4.00 -7.39
CA GLU A 76 16.24 -4.63 -8.21
C GLU A 76 17.36 -5.23 -7.35
N ARG A 77 17.81 -4.50 -6.33
CA ARG A 77 18.85 -4.98 -5.41
C ARG A 77 18.43 -6.20 -4.60
N SER A 78 17.16 -6.31 -4.21
CA SER A 78 16.63 -7.45 -3.47
C SER A 78 16.19 -8.61 -4.37
N GLY A 79 16.18 -8.41 -5.70
CA GLY A 79 15.71 -9.41 -6.66
C GLY A 79 14.20 -9.64 -6.63
N VAL A 80 13.42 -8.70 -6.12
CA VAL A 80 11.97 -8.79 -6.11
C VAL A 80 11.43 -8.58 -7.52
N GLU A 81 10.61 -9.52 -7.98
CA GLU A 81 9.90 -9.41 -9.24
C GLU A 81 8.84 -8.31 -9.15
N TYR A 82 8.86 -7.37 -10.11
CA TYR A 82 7.86 -6.31 -10.16
C TYR A 82 7.40 -5.99 -11.59
N ALA A 83 6.15 -5.57 -11.67
CA ALA A 83 5.54 -5.05 -12.90
C ALA A 83 5.02 -3.62 -12.67
N GLN A 84 4.99 -2.80 -13.72
CA GLN A 84 4.39 -1.47 -13.72
C GLN A 84 3.24 -1.43 -14.71
N THR A 85 2.10 -0.88 -14.29
CA THR A 85 0.91 -0.74 -15.12
C THR A 85 0.12 0.50 -14.71
N THR A 86 -0.77 0.94 -15.60
CA THR A 86 -1.83 1.91 -15.30
C THR A 86 -3.18 1.22 -15.10
N ASP A 87 -3.27 -0.09 -15.35
CA ASP A 87 -4.51 -0.86 -15.32
C ASP A 87 -4.58 -1.69 -14.02
N LEU A 88 -5.41 -1.22 -13.07
CA LEU A 88 -5.65 -1.90 -11.81
C LEU A 88 -6.41 -3.22 -12.01
N GLU A 89 -7.38 -3.23 -12.92
CA GLU A 89 -8.26 -4.38 -13.10
C GLU A 89 -7.51 -5.57 -13.72
N ALA A 90 -6.58 -5.29 -14.62
CA ALA A 90 -5.75 -6.33 -15.26
C ALA A 90 -4.91 -7.14 -14.27
N VAL A 91 -4.44 -6.52 -13.18
CA VAL A 91 -3.58 -7.21 -12.18
C VAL A 91 -4.36 -7.70 -10.97
N MET A 92 -5.61 -7.28 -10.81
CA MET A 92 -6.45 -7.59 -9.65
C MET A 92 -6.53 -9.10 -9.31
N PRO A 93 -6.68 -10.02 -10.29
CA PRO A 93 -6.77 -11.45 -10.03
C PRO A 93 -5.52 -12.08 -9.38
N GLU A 94 -4.37 -11.42 -9.54
CA GLU A 94 -3.10 -11.95 -9.01
C GLU A 94 -2.81 -11.48 -7.59
N LEU A 95 -3.46 -10.41 -7.13
CA LEU A 95 -3.13 -9.74 -5.88
C LEU A 95 -3.59 -10.54 -4.65
N ASP A 96 -2.71 -10.67 -3.68
CA ASP A 96 -3.03 -11.09 -2.31
C ASP A 96 -3.32 -9.88 -1.43
N ILE A 97 -2.67 -8.75 -1.73
CA ILE A 97 -2.82 -7.49 -1.01
C ILE A 97 -2.94 -6.35 -2.02
N LEU A 98 -3.93 -5.49 -1.83
CA LEU A 98 -4.05 -4.22 -2.53
C LEU A 98 -3.86 -3.07 -1.54
N TYR A 99 -2.78 -2.33 -1.71
CA TYR A 99 -2.46 -1.15 -0.91
C TYR A 99 -2.84 0.11 -1.70
N MET A 100 -3.96 0.73 -1.32
CA MET A 100 -4.44 1.96 -1.94
C MET A 100 -3.83 3.18 -1.27
N THR A 101 -3.52 4.21 -2.05
CA THR A 101 -3.03 5.49 -1.55
C THR A 101 -3.80 6.66 -2.17
N ARG A 102 -3.99 7.73 -1.42
CA ARG A 102 -4.54 8.97 -1.96
C ARG A 102 -3.50 9.74 -2.77
N VAL A 103 -3.96 10.50 -3.74
CA VAL A 103 -3.13 11.52 -4.40
C VAL A 103 -3.00 12.73 -3.46
N GLN A 104 -1.77 13.07 -3.08
CA GLN A 104 -1.49 14.08 -2.06
C GLN A 104 -1.47 15.49 -2.65
N ARG A 105 -2.55 16.26 -2.50
CA ARG A 105 -2.67 17.65 -3.00
C ARG A 105 -1.49 18.53 -2.60
N GLU A 106 -1.03 18.38 -1.37
CA GLU A 106 0.08 19.13 -0.78
C GLU A 106 1.44 18.93 -1.46
N ARG A 107 1.54 17.99 -2.41
CA ARG A 107 2.76 17.69 -3.18
C ARG A 107 2.77 18.28 -4.59
N PHE A 108 1.68 18.90 -5.02
CA PHE A 108 1.57 19.50 -6.34
C PHE A 108 1.81 20.99 -6.28
N PHE A 109 2.67 21.50 -7.17
CA PHE A 109 2.88 22.94 -7.36
C PHE A 109 1.73 23.58 -8.15
N ASN A 110 1.09 22.79 -9.03
CA ASN A 110 -0.01 23.22 -9.88
C ASN A 110 -1.29 22.49 -9.49
N GLU A 111 -2.36 23.25 -9.23
CA GLU A 111 -3.66 22.70 -8.87
C GLU A 111 -4.32 21.94 -10.04
N GLU A 112 -4.04 22.33 -11.29
CA GLU A 112 -4.57 21.65 -12.48
C GLU A 112 -4.06 20.21 -12.58
N ASP A 113 -2.77 19.98 -12.29
CA ASP A 113 -2.18 18.64 -12.28
C ASP A 113 -2.81 17.77 -11.19
N TYR A 114 -3.03 18.33 -10.00
CA TYR A 114 -3.74 17.62 -8.94
C TYR A 114 -5.16 17.25 -9.36
N LEU A 115 -5.94 18.19 -9.90
CA LEU A 115 -7.32 17.96 -10.32
C LEU A 115 -7.42 16.89 -11.42
N ARG A 116 -6.44 16.82 -12.31
CA ARG A 116 -6.35 15.80 -13.36
C ARG A 116 -6.06 14.41 -12.81
N LEU A 117 -5.26 14.31 -11.74
CA LEU A 117 -4.74 13.04 -11.23
C LEU A 117 -5.48 12.50 -10.00
N LYS A 118 -6.17 13.37 -9.24
CA LYS A 118 -6.81 13.00 -7.96
C LYS A 118 -7.79 11.83 -8.04
N ASP A 119 -8.47 11.68 -9.18
CA ASP A 119 -9.49 10.67 -9.42
C ASP A 119 -9.01 9.56 -10.37
N SER A 120 -7.69 9.42 -10.58
CA SER A 120 -7.12 8.43 -11.50
C SER A 120 -7.49 7.00 -11.10
N TYR A 121 -7.61 6.73 -9.79
CA TYR A 121 -8.01 5.44 -9.28
C TYR A 121 -9.05 5.61 -8.19
N ILE A 122 -10.27 5.14 -8.47
CA ILE A 122 -11.33 4.99 -7.49
C ILE A 122 -11.67 3.52 -7.42
N LEU A 123 -11.40 2.89 -6.28
CA LEU A 123 -11.74 1.49 -6.05
C LEU A 123 -13.23 1.37 -5.75
N THR A 124 -13.94 0.60 -6.55
CA THR A 124 -15.37 0.33 -6.45
C THR A 124 -15.63 -1.18 -6.37
N LEU A 125 -16.86 -1.60 -6.04
CA LEU A 125 -17.17 -3.03 -5.89
C LEU A 125 -17.07 -3.79 -7.23
N ASP A 126 -17.41 -3.17 -8.35
CA ASP A 126 -17.29 -3.75 -9.69
C ASP A 126 -15.83 -4.06 -10.05
N LYS A 127 -14.89 -3.21 -9.69
CA LYS A 127 -13.45 -3.45 -9.87
C LYS A 127 -12.91 -4.60 -9.03
N LEU A 128 -13.60 -4.96 -7.96
CA LEU A 128 -13.26 -6.10 -7.11
C LEU A 128 -13.84 -7.43 -7.60
N ALA A 129 -14.61 -7.45 -8.68
CA ALA A 129 -15.26 -8.66 -9.18
C ALA A 129 -14.26 -9.75 -9.62
N GLY A 130 -13.09 -9.34 -10.15
CA GLY A 130 -12.01 -10.27 -10.54
C GLY A 130 -11.00 -10.60 -9.46
N ALA A 131 -11.13 -10.02 -8.26
CA ALA A 131 -10.19 -10.19 -7.18
C ALA A 131 -10.35 -11.55 -6.48
N LYS A 132 -9.27 -12.02 -5.86
CA LYS A 132 -9.31 -13.20 -4.98
C LYS A 132 -10.29 -12.98 -3.83
N GLU A 133 -10.92 -14.05 -3.37
CA GLU A 133 -11.82 -14.02 -2.21
C GLU A 133 -11.09 -13.59 -0.93
N ASP A 134 -9.82 -13.98 -0.81
CA ASP A 134 -8.95 -13.66 0.32
C ASP A 134 -8.10 -12.40 0.11
N LEU A 135 -8.37 -11.59 -0.93
CA LEU A 135 -7.68 -10.31 -1.11
C LEU A 135 -7.79 -9.47 0.17
N SER A 136 -6.72 -8.81 0.58
CA SER A 136 -6.75 -7.84 1.68
C SER A 136 -6.51 -6.44 1.16
N ILE A 137 -7.49 -5.54 1.35
CA ILE A 137 -7.42 -4.15 0.91
C ILE A 137 -6.96 -3.30 2.08
N LEU A 138 -5.80 -2.68 1.93
CA LEU A 138 -5.16 -1.80 2.92
C LEU A 138 -5.14 -0.35 2.44
N HIS A 139 -5.15 0.57 3.40
CA HIS A 139 -5.00 2.00 3.16
C HIS A 139 -4.45 2.69 4.41
N PRO A 140 -3.44 3.56 4.33
CA PRO A 140 -2.85 4.21 5.52
C PRO A 140 -3.77 5.24 6.18
N LEU A 141 -4.87 5.61 5.54
CA LEU A 141 -5.82 6.64 5.94
C LEU A 141 -5.16 8.02 6.27
N PRO A 142 -5.88 9.14 6.25
CA PRO A 142 -7.28 9.24 5.80
C PRO A 142 -7.43 9.08 4.28
N ARG A 143 -8.55 8.53 3.85
CA ARG A 143 -8.96 8.52 2.43
C ARG A 143 -9.80 9.75 2.11
N VAL A 144 -9.90 10.08 0.83
CA VAL A 144 -10.82 11.08 0.27
C VAL A 144 -11.89 10.35 -0.57
N ASN A 145 -11.57 9.98 -1.80
CA ASN A 145 -12.50 9.32 -2.74
C ASN A 145 -11.88 8.11 -3.45
N GLU A 146 -10.60 7.83 -3.22
CA GLU A 146 -9.86 6.74 -3.87
C GLU A 146 -10.38 5.33 -3.51
N ILE A 147 -11.20 5.21 -2.48
CA ILE A 147 -11.99 4.03 -2.17
C ILE A 147 -13.44 4.45 -1.96
N SER A 148 -14.35 3.91 -2.75
CA SER A 148 -15.79 4.13 -2.59
C SER A 148 -16.28 3.65 -1.23
N VAL A 149 -17.18 4.40 -0.60
CA VAL A 149 -17.82 4.01 0.68
C VAL A 149 -18.53 2.65 0.61
N ALA A 150 -18.99 2.25 -0.59
CA ALA A 150 -19.61 0.94 -0.78
C ALA A 150 -18.64 -0.22 -0.45
N VAL A 151 -17.34 -0.03 -0.65
CA VAL A 151 -16.30 -1.03 -0.37
C VAL A 151 -16.11 -1.26 1.13
N ASP A 152 -16.55 -0.35 2.01
CA ASP A 152 -16.40 -0.48 3.46
C ASP A 152 -17.09 -1.72 4.03
N LYS A 153 -18.10 -2.23 3.34
CA LYS A 153 -18.86 -3.43 3.73
C LYS A 153 -18.32 -4.72 3.11
N ASP A 154 -17.36 -4.62 2.20
CA ASP A 154 -16.72 -5.79 1.61
C ASP A 154 -15.81 -6.47 2.66
N PRO A 155 -15.89 -7.79 2.84
CA PRO A 155 -15.08 -8.51 3.83
C PRO A 155 -13.57 -8.37 3.60
N ARG A 156 -13.15 -8.04 2.38
CA ARG A 156 -11.76 -7.80 1.98
C ARG A 156 -11.24 -6.42 2.42
N ALA A 157 -12.12 -5.50 2.87
CA ALA A 157 -11.74 -4.16 3.33
C ALA A 157 -11.11 -4.23 4.73
N CYS A 158 -9.77 -4.22 4.79
CA CYS A 158 -9.00 -4.37 6.02
C CYS A 158 -8.52 -3.04 6.63
N TYR A 159 -8.68 -1.90 5.95
CA TYR A 159 -8.09 -0.63 6.36
C TYR A 159 -8.60 -0.08 7.70
N PHE A 160 -9.82 -0.41 8.16
CA PHE A 160 -10.25 -0.05 9.50
C PHE A 160 -9.64 -0.94 10.58
N LYS A 161 -9.51 -2.25 10.31
CA LYS A 161 -8.75 -3.17 11.18
C LYS A 161 -7.28 -2.73 11.27
N GLN A 162 -6.70 -2.31 10.14
CA GLN A 162 -5.34 -1.78 10.05
C GLN A 162 -5.13 -0.61 11.02
N VAL A 163 -6.07 0.33 11.15
CA VAL A 163 -6.00 1.40 12.15
C VAL A 163 -5.93 0.84 13.58
N LEU A 164 -6.76 -0.15 13.89
CA LEU A 164 -6.76 -0.79 15.20
C LEU A 164 -5.42 -1.49 15.48
N TYR A 165 -4.88 -2.22 14.50
CA TYR A 165 -3.56 -2.84 14.61
C TYR A 165 -2.45 -1.80 14.75
N GLY A 166 -2.60 -0.64 14.11
CA GLY A 166 -1.71 0.50 14.27
C GLY A 166 -1.64 1.02 15.71
N ARG A 167 -2.73 0.97 16.45
CA ARG A 167 -2.74 1.27 17.89
C ARG A 167 -1.95 0.22 18.68
N TYR A 168 -2.20 -1.05 18.44
CA TYR A 168 -1.53 -2.13 19.17
C TYR A 168 -0.03 -2.17 18.93
N ILE A 169 0.38 -2.05 17.67
CA ILE A 169 1.82 -2.10 17.35
C ILE A 169 2.59 -0.90 17.92
N ARG A 170 1.95 0.30 17.98
CA ARG A 170 2.57 1.47 18.61
C ARG A 170 2.68 1.31 20.11
N MET A 171 1.69 0.72 20.78
CA MET A 171 1.77 0.37 22.20
C MET A 171 2.92 -0.62 22.45
N ALA A 172 2.99 -1.71 21.68
CA ALA A 172 4.06 -2.69 21.78
C ALA A 172 5.44 -2.07 21.52
N LEU A 173 5.56 -1.18 20.53
CA LEU A 173 6.80 -0.48 20.24
C LEU A 173 7.26 0.39 21.41
N ILE A 174 6.34 1.12 22.04
CA ILE A 174 6.65 1.96 23.22
C ILE A 174 7.12 1.07 24.38
N LEU A 175 6.40 0.00 24.68
CA LEU A 175 6.79 -0.94 25.74
C LEU A 175 8.18 -1.52 25.48
N LYS A 176 8.46 -1.92 24.24
CA LYS A 176 9.77 -2.46 23.84
C LYS A 176 10.90 -1.43 24.00
N LEU A 177 10.65 -0.18 23.60
CA LEU A 177 11.66 0.90 23.72
C LEU A 177 11.92 1.31 25.17
N LEU A 178 10.94 1.12 26.05
CA LEU A 178 11.07 1.36 27.49
C LEU A 178 11.56 0.13 28.26
N GLU A 179 11.88 -0.96 27.57
CA GLU A 179 12.31 -2.24 28.18
C GLU A 179 11.28 -2.82 29.17
N LEU A 180 9.98 -2.57 28.92
CA LEU A 180 8.87 -3.05 29.74
C LEU A 180 8.17 -4.30 29.16
N ALA A 181 8.67 -4.83 28.04
CA ALA A 181 8.15 -6.02 27.37
C ALA A 181 9.28 -6.83 26.71
#